data_8d7b8a1acb8523587c8e758ea5e9dea3
#
_entry.id   8d7b8a1acb8523587c8e758ea5e9dea3
#
_cell.length_a   1.000
_cell.length_b   1.000
_cell.length_c   1.000
_cell.angle_alpha   90.00
_cell.angle_beta   90.00
_cell.angle_gamma   90.00
#
_symmetry.space_group_name_H-M   'P 1'
#
loop_
_entity.id
_entity.type
_entity.pdbx_description
1 polymer ?
#
loop_
_entity_poly.entity_id
_entity_poly.type
_entity_poly.pdbx_seq_one_letter_code
_entity_poly.pdbx_strand_id
1 'polypeptide(L)'
;LTGTDYLLERFHRKYLRAVRSAKYIEFIRDQAEMTGQLERDIFSALDQFITKYEVWAMGRLPRWVDDNAKRDLEDLTLFRDEFTTARDLYQQGFEASCKCLWILMATQNSVKQADPNNFGDTHPDMVPTTRRVSSIAQYNRLSSAHKLAYVDMVPGWEVLPKLLSSQQRNAIGHGTARHDLLNGRVCSDKDPQGVTYLRFLDFRSV
;
A
#
# COMPACT_ATOMS: atom_id res chain seq x y z
N LEU A 1 -20.77 -8.76 -18.26
CA LEU A 1 -20.24 -8.06 -17.10
C LEU A 1 -19.79 -9.14 -16.09
N THR A 2 -18.52 -9.21 -15.77
CA THR A 2 -18.02 -10.10 -14.73
C THR A 2 -18.48 -9.61 -13.37
N GLY A 3 -18.53 -10.50 -12.35
CA GLY A 3 -18.89 -10.10 -10.99
C GLY A 3 -18.06 -8.94 -10.42
N THR A 4 -16.83 -8.79 -10.92
CA THR A 4 -15.91 -7.69 -10.61
C THR A 4 -16.42 -6.34 -11.13
N ASP A 5 -16.98 -6.30 -12.35
CA ASP A 5 -17.52 -5.06 -12.94
C ASP A 5 -18.75 -4.57 -12.18
N TYR A 6 -19.60 -5.49 -11.72
CA TYR A 6 -20.78 -5.15 -10.92
C TYR A 6 -20.42 -4.59 -9.55
N LEU A 7 -19.41 -5.18 -8.87
CA LEU A 7 -18.91 -4.70 -7.59
C LEU A 7 -18.26 -3.32 -7.71
N LEU A 8 -17.45 -3.11 -8.75
CA LEU A 8 -16.83 -1.81 -9.06
C LEU A 8 -17.89 -0.75 -9.33
N GLU A 9 -18.95 -1.06 -10.09
CA GLU A 9 -20.01 -0.10 -10.40
C GLU A 9 -20.83 0.29 -9.15
N ARG A 10 -21.20 -0.68 -8.32
CA ARG A 10 -21.95 -0.43 -7.07
C ARG A 10 -21.13 0.35 -6.06
N PHE A 11 -19.86 -0.01 -5.93
CA PHE A 11 -18.85 0.67 -5.11
C PHE A 11 -18.70 2.12 -5.58
N HIS A 12 -18.45 2.31 -6.87
CA HIS A 12 -18.25 3.59 -7.52
C HIS A 12 -19.42 4.55 -7.28
N ARG A 13 -20.69 4.11 -7.48
CA ARG A 13 -21.88 4.97 -7.25
C ARG A 13 -21.99 5.46 -5.80
N LYS A 14 -21.70 4.60 -4.83
CA LYS A 14 -21.78 4.96 -3.41
C LYS A 14 -20.75 6.01 -3.03
N TYR A 15 -19.52 5.80 -3.45
CA TYR A 15 -18.42 6.73 -3.18
C TYR A 15 -18.50 8.02 -3.99
N LEU A 16 -18.93 7.97 -5.25
CA LEU A 16 -19.17 9.18 -6.03
C LEU A 16 -20.18 10.12 -5.38
N ARG A 17 -21.24 9.57 -4.77
CA ARG A 17 -22.21 10.40 -4.06
C ARG A 17 -21.59 11.07 -2.84
N ALA A 18 -20.77 10.34 -2.08
CA ALA A 18 -20.10 10.88 -0.90
C ALA A 18 -19.12 12.01 -1.27
N VAL A 19 -18.25 11.80 -2.25
CA VAL A 19 -17.24 12.79 -2.65
C VAL A 19 -17.81 14.02 -3.36
N ARG A 20 -19.05 13.95 -3.83
CA ARG A 20 -19.79 15.09 -4.40
C ARG A 20 -20.58 15.89 -3.36
N SER A 21 -20.62 15.44 -2.12
CA SER A 21 -21.32 16.17 -1.06
C SER A 21 -20.59 17.48 -0.74
N ALA A 22 -21.37 18.54 -0.45
CA ALA A 22 -20.81 19.85 -0.09
C ALA A 22 -19.84 19.73 1.10
N LYS A 23 -20.20 18.93 2.10
CA LYS A 23 -19.39 18.70 3.31
C LYS A 23 -18.04 18.05 3.00
N TYR A 24 -18.00 17.10 2.06
CA TYR A 24 -16.73 16.47 1.63
C TYR A 24 -15.85 17.46 0.86
N ILE A 25 -16.45 18.25 -0.03
CA ILE A 25 -15.73 19.24 -0.83
C ILE A 25 -15.13 20.32 0.08
N GLU A 26 -15.90 20.81 1.06
CA GLU A 26 -15.42 21.74 2.07
C GLU A 26 -14.27 21.14 2.89
N PHE A 27 -14.43 19.92 3.38
CA PHE A 27 -13.39 19.20 4.11
C PHE A 27 -12.09 19.09 3.31
N ILE A 28 -12.15 18.67 2.02
CA ILE A 28 -10.96 18.58 1.17
C ILE A 28 -10.31 19.94 0.94
N ARG A 29 -11.11 21.01 0.81
CA ARG A 29 -10.60 22.38 0.70
C ARG A 29 -9.84 22.80 1.96
N ASP A 30 -10.36 22.47 3.14
CA ASP A 30 -9.69 22.74 4.41
C ASP A 30 -8.38 21.95 4.57
N GLN A 31 -8.23 20.83 3.83
CA GLN A 31 -7.01 20.02 3.79
C GLN A 31 -6.11 20.34 2.58
N ALA A 32 -6.25 21.52 1.96
CA ALA A 32 -5.56 21.84 0.69
C ALA A 32 -4.04 21.71 0.78
N GLU A 33 -3.41 22.12 1.87
CA GLU A 33 -1.97 21.98 2.08
C GLU A 33 -1.55 20.52 2.13
N MET A 34 -2.27 19.69 2.90
CA MET A 34 -2.02 18.25 3.02
C MET A 34 -2.25 17.53 1.68
N THR A 35 -3.27 17.94 0.94
CA THR A 35 -3.57 17.40 -0.40
C THR A 35 -2.46 17.76 -1.39
N GLY A 36 -1.99 19.00 -1.41
CA GLY A 36 -0.89 19.43 -2.27
C GLY A 36 0.45 18.75 -1.93
N GLN A 37 0.73 18.48 -0.65
CA GLN A 37 1.90 17.70 -0.29
C GLN A 37 1.77 16.24 -0.74
N LEU A 38 0.58 15.64 -0.58
CA LEU A 38 0.31 14.28 -1.03
C LEU A 38 0.47 14.13 -2.54
N GLU A 39 -0.02 15.10 -3.31
CA GLU A 39 0.16 15.13 -4.77
C GLU A 39 1.64 15.09 -5.16
N ARG A 40 2.47 15.94 -4.55
CA ARG A 40 3.92 15.94 -4.78
C ARG A 40 4.58 14.60 -4.43
N ASP A 41 4.18 14.01 -3.29
CA ASP A 41 4.73 12.72 -2.84
C ASP A 41 4.36 11.58 -3.80
N ILE A 42 3.11 11.57 -4.32
CA ILE A 42 2.65 10.60 -5.31
C ILE A 42 3.41 10.76 -6.63
N PHE A 43 3.52 11.99 -7.15
CA PHE A 43 4.26 12.23 -8.39
C PHE A 43 5.72 11.85 -8.26
N SER A 44 6.36 12.17 -7.12
CA SER A 44 7.75 11.75 -6.87
C SER A 44 7.89 10.23 -6.84
N ALA A 45 6.97 9.51 -6.19
CA ALA A 45 6.99 8.05 -6.17
C ALA A 45 6.77 7.46 -7.57
N LEU A 46 5.81 7.98 -8.34
CA LEU A 46 5.54 7.54 -9.71
C LEU A 46 6.74 7.79 -10.64
N ASP A 47 7.37 8.96 -10.54
CA ASP A 47 8.58 9.29 -11.31
C ASP A 47 9.69 8.28 -11.03
N GLN A 48 9.94 7.95 -9.76
CA GLN A 48 10.91 6.91 -9.39
C GLN A 48 10.55 5.55 -9.96
N PHE A 49 9.27 5.14 -9.90
CA PHE A 49 8.82 3.88 -10.49
C PHE A 49 9.02 3.85 -12.02
N ILE A 50 8.73 4.94 -12.73
CA ILE A 50 8.92 5.03 -14.17
C ILE A 50 10.42 5.03 -14.51
N THR A 51 11.22 5.83 -13.81
CA THR A 51 12.66 5.94 -14.04
C THR A 51 13.39 4.62 -13.78
N LYS A 52 12.92 3.82 -12.82
CA LYS A 52 13.50 2.52 -12.45
C LYS A 52 12.69 1.34 -12.97
N TYR A 53 11.98 1.53 -14.09
CA TYR A 53 11.11 0.51 -14.69
C TYR A 53 11.80 -0.84 -14.87
N GLU A 54 13.03 -0.86 -15.32
CA GLU A 54 13.80 -2.07 -15.60
C GLU A 54 13.91 -2.99 -14.38
N VAL A 55 14.12 -2.41 -13.19
CA VAL A 55 14.29 -3.17 -11.95
C VAL A 55 13.01 -3.90 -11.55
N TRP A 56 11.86 -3.24 -11.57
CA TRP A 56 10.62 -3.88 -11.09
C TRP A 56 9.86 -4.64 -12.19
N ALA A 57 10.15 -4.34 -13.48
CA ALA A 57 9.51 -5.04 -14.59
C ALA A 57 9.84 -6.54 -14.60
N MET A 58 11.04 -6.91 -14.13
CA MET A 58 11.46 -8.30 -13.98
C MET A 58 10.51 -9.13 -13.11
N GLY A 59 9.98 -8.55 -12.04
CA GLY A 59 8.97 -9.21 -11.18
C GLY A 59 7.65 -9.54 -11.88
N ARG A 60 7.42 -8.99 -13.07
CA ARG A 60 6.22 -9.30 -13.89
C ARG A 60 6.44 -10.41 -14.91
N LEU A 61 7.68 -10.74 -15.23
CA LEU A 61 8.01 -11.76 -16.22
C LEU A 61 7.30 -13.10 -15.96
N PRO A 62 7.20 -13.61 -14.71
CA PRO A 62 6.50 -14.88 -14.45
C PRO A 62 5.05 -14.91 -14.89
N ARG A 63 4.43 -13.75 -15.14
CA ARG A 63 3.03 -13.67 -15.61
C ARG A 63 2.86 -13.92 -17.11
N TRP A 64 3.96 -13.79 -17.86
CA TRP A 64 3.96 -13.81 -19.32
C TRP A 64 4.59 -15.06 -19.90
N VAL A 65 5.13 -15.94 -19.02
CA VAL A 65 5.82 -17.17 -19.40
C VAL A 65 5.06 -18.38 -18.89
N ASP A 66 5.30 -19.55 -19.50
CA ASP A 66 4.74 -20.81 -19.05
C ASP A 66 5.37 -21.30 -17.74
N ASP A 67 4.80 -22.35 -17.15
CA ASP A 67 5.22 -22.83 -15.83
C ASP A 67 6.63 -23.42 -15.80
N ASN A 68 7.17 -23.90 -16.93
CA ASN A 68 8.55 -24.38 -17.01
C ASN A 68 9.52 -23.22 -16.99
N ALA A 69 9.28 -22.19 -17.82
CA ALA A 69 10.09 -20.98 -17.85
C ALA A 69 10.00 -20.19 -16.52
N LYS A 70 8.90 -20.30 -15.74
CA LYS A 70 8.84 -19.72 -14.39
C LYS A 70 9.87 -20.30 -13.44
N ARG A 71 10.15 -21.61 -13.51
CA ARG A 71 11.19 -22.25 -12.68
C ARG A 71 12.57 -21.69 -13.01
N ASP A 72 12.87 -21.57 -14.29
CA ASP A 72 14.14 -21.03 -14.75
C ASP A 72 14.32 -19.56 -14.31
N LEU A 73 13.22 -18.80 -14.29
CA LEU A 73 13.23 -17.41 -13.79
C LEU A 73 13.43 -17.33 -12.26
N GLU A 74 12.96 -18.32 -11.49
CA GLU A 74 13.16 -18.33 -10.03
C GLU A 74 14.64 -18.54 -9.65
N ASP A 75 15.43 -19.14 -10.53
CA ASP A 75 16.87 -19.35 -10.37
C ASP A 75 17.73 -18.15 -10.82
N LEU A 76 17.11 -17.11 -11.41
CA LEU A 76 17.84 -15.91 -11.79
C LEU A 76 18.37 -15.18 -10.56
N THR A 77 19.68 -15.04 -10.52
CA THR A 77 20.39 -14.26 -9.51
C THR A 77 20.51 -12.82 -9.99
N LEU A 78 20.03 -11.87 -9.21
CA LEU A 78 20.07 -10.45 -9.55
C LEU A 78 21.22 -9.75 -8.83
N PHE A 79 21.66 -8.62 -9.39
CA PHE A 79 22.78 -7.88 -8.85
C PHE A 79 22.42 -7.11 -7.57
N ARG A 80 23.43 -6.90 -6.70
CA ARG A 80 23.27 -6.20 -5.42
C ARG A 80 22.67 -4.79 -5.58
N ASP A 81 23.04 -4.09 -6.63
CA ASP A 81 22.58 -2.72 -6.88
C ASP A 81 21.09 -2.67 -7.24
N GLU A 82 20.59 -3.71 -7.94
CA GLU A 82 19.17 -3.85 -8.26
C GLU A 82 18.34 -4.10 -7.00
N PHE A 83 18.85 -4.92 -6.06
CA PHE A 83 18.17 -5.12 -4.77
C PHE A 83 18.03 -3.82 -4.00
N THR A 84 19.09 -3.00 -3.94
CA THR A 84 19.04 -1.70 -3.28
C THR A 84 17.99 -0.80 -3.92
N THR A 85 17.96 -0.73 -5.25
CA THR A 85 16.98 0.06 -5.98
C THR A 85 15.55 -0.45 -5.75
N ALA A 86 15.32 -1.77 -5.83
CA ALA A 86 14.01 -2.37 -5.59
C ALA A 86 13.51 -2.14 -4.16
N ARG A 87 14.40 -2.25 -3.18
CA ARG A 87 14.13 -1.95 -1.78
C ARG A 87 13.68 -0.50 -1.58
N ASP A 88 14.40 0.44 -2.17
CA ASP A 88 14.12 1.87 -2.03
C ASP A 88 12.79 2.23 -2.75
N LEU A 89 12.53 1.65 -3.92
CA LEU A 89 11.25 1.78 -4.63
C LEU A 89 10.08 1.24 -3.79
N TYR A 90 10.23 0.06 -3.19
CA TYR A 90 9.21 -0.50 -2.30
C TYR A 90 8.92 0.44 -1.13
N GLN A 91 9.95 0.92 -0.46
CA GLN A 91 9.79 1.81 0.68
C GLN A 91 9.08 3.10 0.30
N GLN A 92 9.49 3.75 -0.79
CA GLN A 92 8.86 4.98 -1.28
C GLN A 92 7.40 4.75 -1.68
N GLY A 93 7.13 3.70 -2.43
CA GLY A 93 5.77 3.33 -2.83
C GLY A 93 4.86 3.03 -1.64
N PHE A 94 5.38 2.30 -0.65
CA PHE A 94 4.66 2.01 0.59
C PHE A 94 4.34 3.29 1.37
N GLU A 95 5.31 4.18 1.56
CA GLU A 95 5.12 5.43 2.30
C GLU A 95 4.12 6.37 1.58
N ALA A 96 4.24 6.52 0.25
CA ALA A 96 3.31 7.29 -0.55
C ALA A 96 1.89 6.72 -0.46
N SER A 97 1.74 5.39 -0.58
CA SER A 97 0.45 4.72 -0.44
C SER A 97 -0.17 4.93 0.93
N CYS A 98 0.61 4.78 2.02
CA CYS A 98 0.12 4.99 3.37
C CYS A 98 -0.30 6.44 3.64
N LYS A 99 0.33 7.41 2.97
CA LYS A 99 -0.10 8.82 3.01
C LYS A 99 -1.44 9.05 2.31
N CYS A 100 -1.80 8.25 1.30
CA CYS A 100 -3.10 8.36 0.61
C CYS A 100 -4.28 7.83 1.43
N LEU A 101 -4.05 6.97 2.41
CA LEU A 101 -5.11 6.23 3.10
C LEU A 101 -6.13 7.13 3.82
N TRP A 102 -5.74 8.35 4.20
CA TRP A 102 -6.69 9.28 4.81
C TRP A 102 -7.82 9.71 3.86
N ILE A 103 -7.54 9.83 2.56
CA ILE A 103 -8.57 10.15 1.56
C ILE A 103 -9.61 9.02 1.51
N LEU A 104 -9.13 7.77 1.52
CA LEU A 104 -10.00 6.61 1.58
C LEU A 104 -10.86 6.61 2.84
N MET A 105 -10.24 6.86 4.00
CA MET A 105 -10.96 6.92 5.28
C MET A 105 -11.96 8.07 5.33
N ALA A 106 -11.60 9.27 4.86
CA ALA A 106 -12.51 10.41 4.78
C ALA A 106 -13.71 10.10 3.87
N THR A 107 -13.47 9.43 2.75
CA THR A 107 -14.53 9.00 1.84
C THR A 107 -15.45 7.95 2.49
N GLN A 108 -14.87 6.97 3.18
CA GLN A 108 -15.62 5.96 3.91
C GLN A 108 -16.45 6.56 5.06
N ASN A 109 -15.86 7.49 5.80
CA ASN A 109 -16.56 8.22 6.87
C ASN A 109 -17.74 9.01 6.30
N SER A 110 -17.56 9.71 5.18
CA SER A 110 -18.66 10.40 4.49
C SER A 110 -19.79 9.47 4.07
N VAL A 111 -19.45 8.22 3.69
CA VAL A 111 -20.45 7.22 3.33
C VAL A 111 -21.21 6.70 4.55
N LYS A 112 -20.51 6.46 5.66
CA LYS A 112 -21.08 5.85 6.87
C LYS A 112 -21.71 6.87 7.83
N GLN A 113 -21.04 8.01 8.02
CA GLN A 113 -21.35 8.98 9.06
C GLN A 113 -21.86 10.33 8.48
N ALA A 114 -21.94 10.46 7.14
CA ALA A 114 -22.19 11.74 6.46
C ALA A 114 -21.22 12.86 6.87
N ASP A 115 -20.04 12.51 7.38
CA ASP A 115 -19.01 13.40 7.86
C ASP A 115 -17.62 12.80 7.56
N PRO A 116 -16.80 13.41 6.67
CA PRO A 116 -15.49 12.88 6.30
C PRO A 116 -14.52 12.77 7.48
N ASN A 117 -14.72 13.60 8.51
CA ASN A 117 -13.82 13.65 9.66
C ASN A 117 -14.25 12.75 10.85
N ASN A 118 -15.44 12.14 10.80
CA ASN A 118 -15.98 11.38 11.91
C ASN A 118 -15.76 9.87 11.72
N PHE A 119 -14.97 9.25 12.61
CA PHE A 119 -14.70 7.80 12.60
C PHE A 119 -15.80 6.95 13.28
N GLY A 120 -16.74 7.58 14.02
CA GLY A 120 -17.72 6.84 14.84
C GLY A 120 -17.03 6.07 15.96
N ASP A 121 -17.74 5.04 16.47
CA ASP A 121 -17.30 4.25 17.63
C ASP A 121 -16.62 2.92 17.24
N THR A 122 -16.49 2.63 15.94
CA THR A 122 -15.95 1.36 15.45
C THR A 122 -14.44 1.49 15.21
N HIS A 123 -13.66 0.72 15.95
CA HIS A 123 -12.19 0.74 15.87
C HIS A 123 -11.65 -0.69 15.70
N PRO A 124 -10.50 -0.86 15.00
CA PRO A 124 -9.87 -2.18 14.89
C PRO A 124 -9.37 -2.68 16.25
N ASP A 125 -9.55 -3.97 16.53
CA ASP A 125 -9.13 -4.59 17.80
C ASP A 125 -7.64 -4.44 18.08
N MET A 126 -6.80 -4.46 17.02
CA MET A 126 -5.37 -4.29 17.14
C MET A 126 -4.93 -2.86 17.49
N VAL A 127 -5.83 -1.87 17.43
CA VAL A 127 -5.53 -0.49 17.79
C VAL A 127 -5.86 -0.27 19.27
N PRO A 128 -4.85 -0.02 20.12
CA PRO A 128 -5.06 0.23 21.53
C PRO A 128 -6.06 1.36 21.79
N THR A 129 -6.86 1.27 22.84
CA THR A 129 -7.88 2.30 23.19
C THR A 129 -7.29 3.70 23.23
N THR A 130 -6.06 3.85 23.73
CA THR A 130 -5.34 5.13 23.80
C THR A 130 -4.92 5.70 22.46
N ARG A 131 -5.02 4.91 21.36
CA ARG A 131 -4.67 5.28 20.00
C ARG A 131 -5.88 5.27 19.04
N ARG A 132 -7.08 5.08 19.58
CA ARG A 132 -8.31 5.22 18.80
C ARG A 132 -8.46 6.66 18.34
N VAL A 133 -8.94 6.82 17.12
CA VAL A 133 -9.03 8.12 16.47
C VAL A 133 -10.47 8.55 16.28
N SER A 134 -10.73 9.84 16.44
CA SER A 134 -12.01 10.46 16.17
C SER A 134 -11.98 11.41 14.98
N SER A 135 -10.79 11.67 14.42
CA SER A 135 -10.61 12.61 13.30
C SER A 135 -9.52 12.15 12.33
N ILE A 136 -9.57 12.66 11.10
CA ILE A 136 -8.53 12.45 10.08
C ILE A 136 -7.16 12.95 10.54
N ALA A 137 -7.12 14.07 11.27
CA ALA A 137 -5.85 14.59 11.81
C ALA A 137 -5.20 13.61 12.80
N GLN A 138 -5.98 12.95 13.65
CA GLN A 138 -5.47 11.90 14.54
C GLN A 138 -5.07 10.63 13.76
N TYR A 139 -5.88 10.24 12.78
CA TYR A 139 -5.58 9.10 11.90
C TYR A 139 -4.23 9.27 11.20
N ASN A 140 -3.93 10.47 10.69
CA ASN A 140 -2.67 10.74 10.01
C ASN A 140 -1.42 10.60 10.90
N ARG A 141 -1.59 10.71 12.22
CA ARG A 141 -0.51 10.51 13.21
C ARG A 141 -0.28 9.04 13.58
N LEU A 142 -1.15 8.14 13.17
CA LEU A 142 -1.00 6.72 13.42
C LEU A 142 0.20 6.15 12.65
N SER A 143 0.77 5.06 13.18
CA SER A 143 1.72 4.23 12.42
C SER A 143 1.05 3.61 11.20
N SER A 144 1.83 3.29 10.16
CA SER A 144 1.31 2.64 8.95
C SER A 144 0.53 1.36 9.25
N ALA A 145 0.99 0.54 10.22
CA ALA A 145 0.28 -0.67 10.63
C ALA A 145 -1.11 -0.37 11.19
N HIS A 146 -1.25 0.65 12.04
CA HIS A 146 -2.55 1.04 12.58
C HIS A 146 -3.44 1.68 11.50
N LYS A 147 -2.87 2.47 10.57
CA LYS A 147 -3.63 2.99 9.43
C LYS A 147 -4.21 1.88 8.58
N LEU A 148 -3.39 0.88 8.25
CA LEU A 148 -3.83 -0.28 7.47
C LEU A 148 -4.88 -1.11 8.19
N ALA A 149 -4.83 -1.21 9.53
CA ALA A 149 -5.88 -1.88 10.30
C ALA A 149 -7.25 -1.20 10.15
N TYR A 150 -7.30 0.12 10.12
CA TYR A 150 -8.55 0.84 9.83
C TYR A 150 -9.05 0.58 8.41
N VAL A 151 -8.15 0.49 7.43
CA VAL A 151 -8.50 0.19 6.04
C VAL A 151 -9.03 -1.23 5.90
N ASP A 152 -8.49 -2.20 6.64
CA ASP A 152 -8.94 -3.60 6.65
C ASP A 152 -10.41 -3.74 7.07
N MET A 153 -10.91 -2.81 7.88
CA MET A 153 -12.33 -2.76 8.27
C MET A 153 -13.25 -2.17 7.20
N VAL A 154 -12.71 -1.66 6.09
CA VAL A 154 -13.50 -1.05 5.03
C VAL A 154 -13.87 -2.10 4.00
N PRO A 155 -15.18 -2.49 3.88
CA PRO A 155 -15.58 -3.53 2.93
C PRO A 155 -15.15 -3.22 1.50
N GLY A 156 -14.45 -4.17 0.88
CA GLY A 156 -13.92 -4.07 -0.49
C GLY A 156 -12.52 -3.48 -0.59
N TRP A 157 -11.89 -3.11 0.55
CA TRP A 157 -10.53 -2.58 0.58
C TRP A 157 -9.54 -3.49 1.31
N GLU A 158 -9.96 -4.68 1.70
CA GLU A 158 -9.16 -5.69 2.43
C GLU A 158 -7.92 -6.14 1.63
N VAL A 159 -7.91 -5.87 0.33
CA VAL A 159 -6.75 -6.14 -0.54
C VAL A 159 -5.58 -5.20 -0.24
N LEU A 160 -5.82 -3.95 0.19
CA LEU A 160 -4.75 -2.98 0.42
C LEU A 160 -3.81 -3.39 1.57
N PRO A 161 -4.29 -3.77 2.77
CA PRO A 161 -3.42 -4.27 3.83
C PRO A 161 -2.60 -5.50 3.43
N LYS A 162 -3.14 -6.34 2.53
CA LYS A 162 -2.43 -7.50 1.99
C LYS A 162 -1.32 -7.13 1.00
N LEU A 163 -1.52 -6.06 0.22
CA LEU A 163 -0.52 -5.54 -0.71
C LEU A 163 0.54 -4.67 -0.03
N LEU A 164 0.16 -3.99 1.06
CA LEU A 164 1.01 -3.05 1.80
C LEU A 164 1.54 -3.72 3.08
N SER A 165 2.51 -4.61 2.94
CA SER A 165 3.09 -5.34 4.07
C SER A 165 3.92 -4.41 4.98
N SER A 166 3.35 -4.07 6.15
CA SER A 166 4.09 -3.32 7.18
C SER A 166 5.29 -4.11 7.74
N GLN A 167 5.23 -5.44 7.72
CA GLN A 167 6.33 -6.30 8.14
C GLN A 167 7.52 -6.19 7.17
N GLN A 168 7.26 -6.27 5.87
CA GLN A 168 8.30 -6.12 4.84
C GLN A 168 8.89 -4.72 4.86
N ARG A 169 8.06 -3.69 4.97
CA ARG A 169 8.51 -2.31 5.11
C ARG A 169 9.41 -2.13 6.33
N ASN A 170 9.06 -2.71 7.46
CA ASN A 170 9.86 -2.63 8.67
C ASN A 170 11.20 -3.36 8.52
N ALA A 171 11.22 -4.55 7.91
CA ALA A 171 12.47 -5.25 7.60
C ALA A 171 13.40 -4.40 6.73
N ILE A 172 12.86 -3.72 5.73
CA ILE A 172 13.59 -2.78 4.87
C ILE A 172 14.06 -1.57 5.68
N GLY A 173 13.15 -0.90 6.40
CA GLY A 173 13.45 0.35 7.11
C GLY A 173 14.44 0.18 8.27
N HIS A 174 14.48 -0.98 8.91
CA HIS A 174 15.45 -1.32 9.95
C HIS A 174 16.74 -1.94 9.40
N GLY A 175 16.87 -2.07 8.07
CA GLY A 175 18.06 -2.64 7.44
C GLY A 175 18.24 -4.14 7.69
N THR A 176 17.19 -4.84 8.14
CA THR A 176 17.24 -6.30 8.37
C THR A 176 16.92 -7.10 7.11
N ALA A 177 16.34 -6.46 6.09
CA ALA A 177 16.18 -7.07 4.77
C ALA A 177 17.53 -7.08 4.06
N ARG A 178 17.95 -8.28 3.63
CA ARG A 178 19.21 -8.50 2.95
C ARG A 178 19.05 -9.44 1.76
N HIS A 179 19.81 -9.20 0.73
CA HIS A 179 19.92 -10.09 -0.41
C HIS A 179 21.08 -11.08 -0.15
N ASP A 180 20.76 -12.36 -0.07
CA ASP A 180 21.77 -13.41 0.04
C ASP A 180 22.32 -13.72 -1.35
N LEU A 181 23.57 -13.34 -1.58
CA LEU A 181 24.24 -13.49 -2.87
C LEU A 181 24.55 -14.95 -3.21
N LEU A 182 24.52 -15.88 -2.23
CA LEU A 182 24.81 -17.29 -2.47
C LEU A 182 23.61 -18.04 -3.07
N ASN A 183 22.40 -17.66 -2.67
CA ASN A 183 21.18 -18.34 -3.08
C ASN A 183 20.17 -17.42 -3.79
N GLY A 184 20.51 -16.13 -3.99
CA GLY A 184 19.67 -15.16 -4.68
C GLY A 184 18.38 -14.80 -3.94
N ARG A 185 18.27 -15.09 -2.63
CA ARG A 185 17.04 -14.86 -1.86
C ARG A 185 17.09 -13.55 -1.07
N VAL A 186 15.93 -12.95 -0.89
CA VAL A 186 15.75 -11.80 0.00
C VAL A 186 15.27 -12.32 1.35
N CYS A 187 16.11 -12.18 2.36
CA CYS A 187 15.90 -12.66 3.72
C CYS A 187 15.69 -11.50 4.70
N SER A 188 15.13 -11.81 5.87
CA SER A 188 15.08 -10.88 7.00
C SER A 188 15.27 -11.65 8.31
N ASP A 189 15.46 -10.93 9.42
CA ASP A 189 15.59 -11.56 10.73
C ASP A 189 14.36 -12.37 11.15
N LYS A 190 13.17 -11.98 10.65
CA LYS A 190 11.90 -12.71 10.89
C LYS A 190 11.62 -13.81 9.88
N ASP A 191 12.27 -13.76 8.73
CA ASP A 191 12.21 -14.77 7.68
C ASP A 191 13.63 -15.08 7.18
N PRO A 192 14.38 -15.94 7.90
CA PRO A 192 15.75 -16.31 7.51
C PRO A 192 15.83 -17.11 6.20
N GLN A 193 14.77 -17.84 5.86
CA GLN A 193 14.71 -18.60 4.60
C GLN A 193 14.43 -17.69 3.40
N GLY A 194 13.76 -16.56 3.65
CA GLY A 194 13.51 -15.55 2.66
C GLY A 194 12.67 -16.00 1.48
N VAL A 195 12.45 -15.07 0.58
CA VAL A 195 11.74 -15.29 -0.69
C VAL A 195 12.70 -15.12 -1.86
N THR A 196 12.39 -15.72 -3.02
CA THR A 196 13.14 -15.44 -4.24
C THR A 196 13.05 -13.96 -4.58
N TYR A 197 14.05 -13.42 -5.28
CA TYR A 197 14.06 -12.01 -5.64
C TYR A 197 12.86 -11.63 -6.52
N LEU A 198 12.45 -12.50 -7.42
CA LEU A 198 11.26 -12.28 -8.25
C LEU A 198 9.99 -12.20 -7.42
N ARG A 199 9.84 -13.02 -6.37
CA ARG A 199 8.74 -12.90 -5.41
C ARG A 199 8.80 -11.61 -4.61
N PHE A 200 9.99 -11.18 -4.24
CA PHE A 200 10.17 -9.88 -3.59
C PHE A 200 9.73 -8.71 -4.48
N LEU A 201 10.02 -8.78 -5.78
CA LEU A 201 9.56 -7.79 -6.77
C LEU A 201 8.06 -7.91 -7.11
N ASP A 202 7.47 -9.10 -6.97
CA ASP A 202 6.02 -9.28 -7.12
C ASP A 202 5.32 -8.97 -5.78
N PHE A 203 5.10 -7.69 -5.55
CA PHE A 203 4.45 -7.15 -4.34
C PHE A 203 3.06 -7.76 -4.00
N ARG A 204 2.58 -8.72 -4.79
CA ARG A 204 1.32 -9.46 -4.54
C ARG A 204 1.55 -10.83 -3.91
N SER A 205 2.78 -11.29 -3.85
CA SER A 205 3.14 -12.65 -3.41
C SER A 205 3.54 -12.74 -1.93
N VAL A 206 3.37 -11.65 -1.19
CA VAL A 206 3.74 -11.55 0.23
C VAL A 206 2.52 -11.61 1.11
#